data_19d8e06b2fd2501d4f7881cb0e95b4ce
#
_entry.id   19d8e06b2fd2501d4f7881cb0e95b4ce
#
_cell.length_a   1.000
_cell.length_b   1.000
_cell.length_c   1.000
_cell.angle_alpha   90.00
_cell.angle_beta   90.00
_cell.angle_gamma   90.00
#
_symmetry.space_group_name_H-M   'P 1'
#
loop_
_entity.id
_entity.type
_entity.pdbx_description
1 polymer ?
#
loop_
_entity_poly.entity_id
_entity_poly.type
_entity_poly.pdbx_seq_one_letter_code
_entity_poly.pdbx_strand_id
1 'polypeptide(L)'
;DAHLFSITNIDKEAPVIDYAAIESANGYRKEIPVNEGEEYTEEKLVEMFTKPEWVSDNSGTATFKVDKWGLEHGLDGYQPFTSKTPGEYKVRFYAYDAAGNNSSFDVYVKVLEPEVPEVEERTTTVSYTVFIDGRVRTGQWTHTGTETGEFRFDLSMVKNLPASYELEEGEEGYRMLQYGDTTAVTFYLTTK
;
A
#
# COMPACT_ATOMS: atom_id res chain seq x y z
N ASP A 1 7.03 3.63 -73.88
CA ASP A 1 6.20 4.48 -72.99
C ASP A 1 6.86 4.59 -71.65
N ALA A 2 7.45 5.77 -71.37
CA ALA A 2 8.02 6.07 -70.10
C ALA A 2 6.88 6.47 -69.14
N HIS A 3 6.54 5.63 -68.20
CA HIS A 3 5.69 5.98 -67.09
C HIS A 3 6.45 6.87 -66.12
N LEU A 4 6.20 8.15 -66.14
CA LEU A 4 6.66 9.11 -65.15
C LEU A 4 5.89 8.85 -63.85
N PHE A 5 6.54 8.21 -62.89
CA PHE A 5 6.05 8.18 -61.53
C PHE A 5 6.37 9.53 -60.87
N SER A 6 5.38 10.35 -60.64
CA SER A 6 5.53 11.52 -59.78
C SER A 6 5.46 11.08 -58.34
N ILE A 7 6.58 11.09 -57.62
CA ILE A 7 6.59 10.95 -56.18
C ILE A 7 6.23 12.32 -55.61
N THR A 8 4.94 12.54 -55.38
CA THR A 8 4.44 13.74 -54.75
C THR A 8 4.44 13.52 -53.22
N ASN A 9 5.27 14.32 -52.60
CA ASN A 9 5.24 14.65 -51.17
C ASN A 9 5.23 13.44 -50.21
N ILE A 10 6.41 12.95 -49.91
CA ILE A 10 6.58 12.03 -48.76
C ILE A 10 6.45 12.89 -47.52
N ASP A 11 5.40 12.69 -46.75
CA ASP A 11 5.27 13.30 -45.42
C ASP A 11 6.38 12.83 -44.51
N LYS A 12 7.07 13.77 -43.88
CA LYS A 12 8.19 13.53 -42.98
C LYS A 12 7.97 14.16 -41.59
N GLU A 13 6.83 14.79 -41.41
CA GLU A 13 6.46 15.41 -40.16
C GLU A 13 5.85 14.34 -39.25
N ALA A 14 6.26 14.33 -37.97
CA ALA A 14 5.66 13.43 -37.01
C ALA A 14 4.35 14.02 -36.46
N PRO A 15 3.39 13.17 -36.06
CA PRO A 15 2.18 13.63 -35.43
C PRO A 15 2.44 14.50 -34.21
N VAL A 16 1.61 15.49 -34.00
CA VAL A 16 1.67 16.39 -32.83
C VAL A 16 0.76 15.82 -31.74
N ILE A 17 1.32 15.56 -30.58
CA ILE A 17 0.58 15.12 -29.39
C ILE A 17 0.28 16.33 -28.52
N ASP A 18 -0.97 16.47 -28.08
CA ASP A 18 -1.36 17.47 -27.09
C ASP A 18 -0.98 17.00 -25.67
N TYR A 19 0.28 17.17 -25.34
CA TYR A 19 0.83 16.81 -24.03
C TYR A 19 0.13 17.54 -22.88
N ALA A 20 -0.29 18.79 -23.10
CA ALA A 20 -0.96 19.58 -22.08
C ALA A 20 -2.36 19.04 -21.75
N ALA A 21 -3.10 18.64 -22.79
CA ALA A 21 -4.41 18.00 -22.60
C ALA A 21 -4.31 16.66 -21.85
N ILE A 22 -3.31 15.83 -22.20
CA ILE A 22 -3.07 14.55 -21.53
C ILE A 22 -2.69 14.78 -20.06
N GLU A 23 -1.77 15.71 -19.79
CA GLU A 23 -1.34 16.04 -18.43
C GLU A 23 -2.50 16.56 -17.58
N SER A 24 -3.32 17.44 -18.15
CA SER A 24 -4.50 17.99 -17.47
C SER A 24 -5.55 16.94 -17.15
N ALA A 25 -5.74 15.96 -18.04
CA ALA A 25 -6.76 14.92 -17.87
C ALA A 25 -6.32 13.80 -16.91
N ASN A 26 -5.08 13.33 -17.02
CA ASN A 26 -4.62 12.13 -16.37
C ASN A 26 -3.31 12.30 -15.59
N GLY A 27 -2.47 13.29 -15.91
CA GLY A 27 -1.07 13.35 -15.50
C GLY A 27 -0.24 12.20 -16.12
N TYR A 28 1.07 12.29 -16.02
CA TYR A 28 1.98 11.24 -16.53
C TYR A 28 2.47 10.29 -15.45
N ARG A 29 2.00 10.46 -14.23
CA ARG A 29 2.34 9.62 -13.08
C ARG A 29 1.08 9.20 -12.36
N LYS A 30 0.97 7.91 -12.09
CA LYS A 30 -0.15 7.31 -11.35
C LYS A 30 0.40 6.49 -10.19
N GLU A 31 -0.25 6.62 -9.05
CA GLU A 31 -0.07 5.70 -7.94
C GLU A 31 -1.35 4.90 -7.76
N ILE A 32 -1.23 3.59 -7.71
CA ILE A 32 -2.35 2.67 -7.56
C ILE A 32 -2.05 1.67 -6.44
N PRO A 33 -3.00 1.36 -5.58
CA PRO A 33 -2.84 0.30 -4.59
C PRO A 33 -2.64 -1.07 -5.27
N VAL A 34 -1.86 -1.92 -4.64
CA VAL A 34 -1.72 -3.31 -5.10
C VAL A 34 -3.07 -4.03 -5.00
N ASN A 35 -3.36 -4.86 -6.01
CA ASN A 35 -4.63 -5.62 -6.14
C ASN A 35 -5.92 -4.82 -6.33
N GLU A 36 -5.90 -3.50 -6.46
CA GLU A 36 -7.06 -2.76 -7.01
C GLU A 36 -7.21 -2.92 -8.53
N GLY A 37 -6.68 -3.99 -9.03
CA GLY A 37 -6.27 -4.26 -10.38
C GLY A 37 -7.32 -4.53 -11.42
N GLU A 38 -8.61 -4.62 -11.12
CA GLU A 38 -9.60 -4.72 -12.20
C GLU A 38 -9.83 -3.38 -12.91
N GLU A 39 -9.53 -2.26 -12.26
CA GLU A 39 -9.67 -0.92 -12.83
C GLU A 39 -8.43 -0.47 -13.62
N TYR A 40 -7.26 -1.10 -13.43
CA TYR A 40 -5.99 -0.72 -14.05
C TYR A 40 -5.37 -1.90 -14.80
N THR A 41 -6.02 -2.28 -15.89
CA THR A 41 -5.44 -3.18 -16.89
C THR A 41 -4.64 -2.40 -17.93
N GLU A 42 -3.87 -3.07 -18.77
CA GLU A 42 -3.20 -2.43 -19.90
C GLU A 42 -4.21 -1.74 -20.83
N GLU A 43 -5.36 -2.38 -21.08
CA GLU A 43 -6.45 -1.83 -21.87
C GLU A 43 -7.01 -0.55 -21.25
N LYS A 44 -7.14 -0.49 -19.94
CA LYS A 44 -7.60 0.71 -19.23
C LYS A 44 -6.62 1.87 -19.37
N LEU A 45 -5.32 1.59 -19.23
CA LEU A 45 -4.28 2.60 -19.46
C LEU A 45 -4.35 3.12 -20.91
N VAL A 46 -4.53 2.23 -21.88
CA VAL A 46 -4.71 2.63 -23.28
C VAL A 46 -5.90 3.58 -23.42
N GLU A 47 -7.06 3.22 -22.91
CA GLU A 47 -8.27 4.05 -22.95
C GLU A 47 -8.04 5.43 -22.30
N MET A 48 -7.31 5.48 -21.19
CA MET A 48 -7.03 6.73 -20.48
C MET A 48 -6.10 7.66 -21.25
N PHE A 49 -5.14 7.14 -22.02
CA PHE A 49 -4.05 7.92 -22.59
C PHE A 49 -4.08 8.07 -24.12
N THR A 50 -5.02 7.44 -24.82
CA THR A 50 -5.04 7.42 -26.30
C THR A 50 -6.32 7.98 -26.90
N LYS A 51 -6.81 9.09 -26.38
CA LYS A 51 -7.99 9.74 -26.97
C LYS A 51 -7.66 10.37 -28.34
N PRO A 52 -8.48 10.12 -29.36
CA PRO A 52 -8.19 10.60 -30.70
C PRO A 52 -8.02 12.13 -30.82
N GLU A 53 -8.72 12.89 -29.98
CA GLU A 53 -8.65 14.35 -29.96
C GLU A 53 -7.32 14.91 -29.45
N TRP A 54 -6.44 14.07 -28.89
CA TRP A 54 -5.14 14.48 -28.35
C TRP A 54 -3.99 14.33 -29.36
N VAL A 55 -4.29 13.94 -30.59
CA VAL A 55 -3.31 13.80 -31.64
C VAL A 55 -3.79 14.47 -32.92
N SER A 56 -2.89 15.18 -33.57
CA SER A 56 -3.14 15.82 -34.87
C SER A 56 -1.94 15.63 -35.78
N ASP A 57 -2.18 15.80 -37.08
CA ASP A 57 -1.14 15.72 -38.11
C ASP A 57 -1.48 16.60 -39.31
N ASN A 58 -0.44 17.03 -40.02
CA ASN A 58 -0.59 17.85 -41.24
C ASN A 58 -1.27 17.10 -42.38
N SER A 59 -1.18 15.78 -42.40
CA SER A 59 -1.90 14.92 -43.38
C SER A 59 -3.38 14.73 -43.03
N GLY A 60 -3.83 15.19 -41.87
CA GLY A 60 -5.18 15.06 -41.38
C GLY A 60 -5.54 13.68 -40.81
N THR A 61 -4.60 12.75 -40.77
CA THR A 61 -4.82 11.38 -40.28
C THR A 61 -3.70 10.95 -39.33
N ALA A 62 -3.90 11.19 -38.05
CA ALA A 62 -3.06 10.64 -37.01
C ALA A 62 -3.88 9.79 -36.05
N THR A 63 -3.31 8.70 -35.60
CA THR A 63 -3.95 7.81 -34.64
C THR A 63 -2.95 7.37 -33.55
N PHE A 64 -3.41 7.25 -32.34
CA PHE A 64 -2.65 6.52 -31.34
C PHE A 64 -2.66 5.03 -31.70
N LYS A 65 -1.47 4.46 -31.76
CA LYS A 65 -1.29 3.02 -31.75
C LYS A 65 -0.58 2.68 -30.48
N VAL A 66 -1.19 1.79 -29.72
CA VAL A 66 -0.48 1.12 -28.66
C VAL A 66 0.23 -0.03 -29.33
N ASP A 67 1.49 0.17 -29.59
CA ASP A 67 2.33 -0.92 -30.02
C ASP A 67 2.47 -1.86 -28.81
N LYS A 68 2.15 -3.15 -29.00
CA LYS A 68 2.43 -4.20 -28.01
C LYS A 68 3.87 -4.13 -27.53
N TRP A 69 4.77 -3.71 -28.40
CA TRP A 69 6.15 -3.48 -28.09
C TRP A 69 6.36 -2.37 -27.05
N GLY A 70 5.62 -1.30 -27.12
CA GLY A 70 5.64 -0.21 -26.14
C GLY A 70 5.10 -0.62 -24.78
N LEU A 71 4.14 -1.55 -24.73
CA LEU A 71 3.56 -2.06 -23.49
C LEU A 71 4.32 -3.26 -22.93
N GLU A 72 4.78 -4.20 -23.75
CA GLU A 72 5.38 -5.47 -23.35
C GLU A 72 6.90 -5.41 -23.25
N HIS A 73 7.56 -4.61 -24.07
CA HIS A 73 9.02 -4.59 -24.18
C HIS A 73 9.65 -3.29 -23.76
N GLY A 74 8.89 -2.27 -23.39
CA GLY A 74 9.33 -0.99 -22.89
C GLY A 74 10.83 -0.69 -23.08
N LEU A 75 11.30 0.38 -22.60
CA LEU A 75 12.72 0.73 -22.63
C LEU A 75 13.48 -0.06 -21.58
N ASP A 76 14.81 0.03 -21.61
CA ASP A 76 15.72 -0.67 -20.69
C ASP A 76 15.19 -0.78 -19.26
N GLY A 77 15.05 -2.01 -18.78
CA GLY A 77 14.54 -2.31 -17.47
C GLY A 77 13.00 -2.42 -17.37
N TYR A 78 12.29 -2.40 -18.49
CA TYR A 78 10.84 -2.51 -18.50
C TYR A 78 10.36 -3.91 -18.07
N GLN A 79 9.34 -3.91 -17.21
CA GLN A 79 8.55 -5.08 -16.88
C GLN A 79 7.12 -4.91 -17.38
N PRO A 80 6.46 -5.97 -17.86
CA PRO A 80 5.05 -5.90 -18.23
C PRO A 80 4.24 -5.34 -17.07
N PHE A 81 3.34 -4.38 -17.34
CA PHE A 81 2.53 -3.78 -16.30
C PHE A 81 1.61 -4.81 -15.64
N THR A 82 1.64 -4.84 -14.32
CA THR A 82 0.69 -5.59 -13.51
C THR A 82 0.39 -4.84 -12.22
N SER A 83 -0.88 -4.71 -11.88
CA SER A 83 -1.30 -4.13 -10.60
C SER A 83 -1.17 -5.11 -9.41
N LYS A 84 -0.77 -6.36 -9.67
CA LYS A 84 -0.65 -7.41 -8.65
C LYS A 84 0.69 -7.40 -7.93
N THR A 85 1.69 -6.75 -8.49
CA THR A 85 3.04 -6.72 -7.94
C THR A 85 3.44 -5.26 -7.70
N PRO A 86 3.79 -4.88 -6.46
CA PRO A 86 4.33 -3.57 -6.17
C PRO A 86 5.57 -3.26 -7.00
N GLY A 87 5.70 -2.02 -7.43
CA GLY A 87 6.84 -1.58 -8.22
C GLY A 87 6.54 -0.36 -9.08
N GLU A 88 7.54 0.13 -9.76
CA GLU A 88 7.40 1.23 -10.72
C GLU A 88 7.46 0.66 -12.13
N TYR A 89 6.45 1.02 -12.91
CA TYR A 89 6.28 0.60 -14.30
C TYR A 89 6.31 1.82 -15.20
N LYS A 90 6.95 1.66 -16.36
CA LYS A 90 7.01 2.68 -17.39
C LYS A 90 6.31 2.15 -18.64
N VAL A 91 5.30 2.86 -19.10
CA VAL A 91 4.53 2.53 -20.30
C VAL A 91 4.73 3.63 -21.32
N ARG A 92 5.09 3.28 -22.55
CA ARG A 92 5.26 4.23 -23.64
C ARG A 92 4.13 4.11 -24.65
N PHE A 93 3.54 5.23 -24.97
CA PHE A 93 2.50 5.36 -25.98
C PHE A 93 3.05 6.04 -27.22
N TYR A 94 2.58 5.60 -28.39
CA TYR A 94 2.97 6.13 -29.70
C TYR A 94 1.78 6.69 -30.44
N ALA A 95 1.99 7.80 -31.14
CA ALA A 95 1.08 8.29 -32.15
C ALA A 95 1.75 8.14 -33.53
N TYR A 96 1.03 7.65 -34.50
CA TYR A 96 1.50 7.44 -35.88
C TYR A 96 0.62 8.19 -36.86
N ASP A 97 1.25 8.73 -37.91
CA ASP A 97 0.57 9.21 -39.09
C ASP A 97 0.42 8.09 -40.17
N ALA A 98 -0.18 8.43 -41.30
CA ALA A 98 -0.33 7.49 -42.41
C ALA A 98 0.99 7.18 -43.15
N ALA A 99 2.00 8.03 -43.02
CA ALA A 99 3.32 7.84 -43.61
C ALA A 99 4.24 6.99 -42.73
N GLY A 100 3.86 6.74 -41.48
CA GLY A 100 4.62 5.96 -40.49
C GLY A 100 5.54 6.80 -39.63
N ASN A 101 5.50 8.13 -39.69
CA ASN A 101 6.17 8.96 -38.72
C ASN A 101 5.49 8.83 -37.37
N ASN A 102 6.24 9.05 -36.28
CA ASN A 102 5.66 8.86 -34.95
C ASN A 102 6.17 9.86 -33.92
N SER A 103 5.35 10.09 -32.92
CA SER A 103 5.67 10.76 -31.67
C SER A 103 5.32 9.87 -30.50
N SER A 104 5.94 10.06 -29.34
CA SER A 104 5.69 9.21 -28.18
C SER A 104 5.76 9.97 -26.87
N PHE A 105 5.18 9.39 -25.83
CA PHE A 105 5.32 9.84 -24.46
C PHE A 105 5.32 8.66 -23.49
N ASP A 106 5.85 8.92 -22.31
CA ASP A 106 5.98 7.92 -21.24
C ASP A 106 5.00 8.21 -20.12
N VAL A 107 4.37 7.17 -19.60
CA VAL A 107 3.55 7.18 -18.38
C VAL A 107 4.19 6.29 -17.34
N TYR A 108 4.30 6.79 -16.12
CA TYR A 108 4.85 6.06 -15.00
C TYR A 108 3.71 5.65 -14.06
N VAL A 109 3.62 4.36 -13.80
CA VAL A 109 2.62 3.79 -12.89
C VAL A 109 3.37 3.15 -11.73
N LYS A 110 3.11 3.64 -10.53
CA LYS A 110 3.64 3.06 -9.29
C LYS A 110 2.55 2.26 -8.61
N VAL A 111 2.75 0.95 -8.53
CA VAL A 111 1.91 0.06 -7.74
C VAL A 111 2.46 0.08 -6.32
N LEU A 112 1.64 0.56 -5.39
CA LEU A 112 2.00 0.71 -3.97
C LEU A 112 2.03 -0.65 -3.27
N GLU A 113 2.91 -0.80 -2.31
CA GLU A 113 2.88 -1.95 -1.41
C GLU A 113 1.57 -1.94 -0.59
N PRO A 114 1.10 -3.12 -0.15
CA PRO A 114 -0.03 -3.19 0.77
C PRO A 114 0.28 -2.36 2.01
N GLU A 115 -0.68 -1.55 2.46
CA GLU A 115 -0.56 -0.92 3.77
C GLU A 115 -0.47 -2.03 4.83
N VAL A 116 0.69 -2.16 5.44
CA VAL A 116 0.83 -2.95 6.66
C VAL A 116 0.23 -2.09 7.78
N PRO A 117 -0.87 -2.53 8.41
CA PRO A 117 -1.42 -1.77 9.54
C PRO A 117 -0.32 -1.55 10.56
N GLU A 118 -0.06 -0.30 10.90
CA GLU A 118 0.88 0.06 11.97
C GLU A 118 0.33 -0.53 13.27
N VAL A 119 1.01 -1.54 13.77
CA VAL A 119 0.61 -2.18 15.01
C VAL A 119 1.16 -1.32 16.14
N GLU A 120 0.27 -0.53 16.74
CA GLU A 120 0.63 0.34 17.87
C GLU A 120 1.05 -0.50 19.07
N GLU A 121 2.28 -0.30 19.52
CA GLU A 121 2.71 -0.82 20.82
C GLU A 121 2.01 -0.05 21.96
N ARG A 122 1.48 -0.80 22.92
CA ARG A 122 0.78 -0.28 24.09
C ARG A 122 1.46 -0.76 25.35
N THR A 123 1.53 0.10 26.35
CA THR A 123 2.05 -0.27 27.66
C THR A 123 0.91 -0.47 28.62
N THR A 124 0.79 -1.69 29.13
CA THR A 124 -0.12 -2.06 30.22
C THR A 124 0.60 -1.93 31.54
N THR A 125 0.00 -1.25 32.50
CA THR A 125 0.58 -1.08 33.83
C THR A 125 -0.42 -1.54 34.88
N VAL A 126 -0.01 -2.52 35.70
CA VAL A 126 -0.82 -3.02 36.83
C VAL A 126 -0.12 -2.71 38.12
N SER A 127 -0.68 -1.81 38.92
CA SER A 127 -0.27 -1.57 40.31
C SER A 127 -1.00 -2.55 41.18
N TYR A 128 -0.28 -3.39 41.89
CA TYR A 128 -0.91 -4.38 42.76
C TYR A 128 -0.64 -4.13 44.26
N THR A 129 -1.64 -4.42 45.06
CA THR A 129 -1.56 -4.46 46.53
C THR A 129 -1.94 -5.87 46.97
N VAL A 130 -1.09 -6.47 47.78
CA VAL A 130 -1.35 -7.80 48.37
C VAL A 130 -1.34 -7.68 49.89
N PHE A 131 -2.42 -8.06 50.53
CA PHE A 131 -2.53 -8.22 51.97
C PHE A 131 -2.17 -9.66 52.30
N ILE A 132 -1.21 -9.87 53.22
CA ILE A 132 -0.78 -11.19 53.68
C ILE A 132 -0.72 -11.15 55.20
N ASP A 133 -1.59 -11.88 55.90
CA ASP A 133 -1.69 -11.89 57.36
C ASP A 133 -1.77 -10.46 57.95
N GLY A 134 -2.53 -9.58 57.29
CA GLY A 134 -2.67 -8.17 57.68
C GLY A 134 -1.49 -7.26 57.35
N ARG A 135 -0.45 -7.78 56.70
CA ARG A 135 0.68 -6.97 56.19
C ARG A 135 0.46 -6.62 54.71
N VAL A 136 0.82 -5.38 54.34
CA VAL A 136 0.62 -4.88 52.99
C VAL A 136 1.93 -5.00 52.19
N ARG A 137 1.82 -5.51 50.98
CA ARG A 137 2.86 -5.47 49.94
C ARG A 137 2.32 -4.82 48.72
N THR A 138 3.09 -3.94 48.11
CA THR A 138 2.73 -3.26 46.85
C THR A 138 3.82 -3.46 45.82
N GLY A 139 3.43 -3.40 44.59
CA GLY A 139 4.35 -3.45 43.44
C GLY A 139 3.67 -3.05 42.15
N GLN A 140 4.42 -3.17 41.09
CA GLN A 140 3.95 -2.85 39.77
C GLN A 140 4.44 -3.89 38.76
N TRP A 141 3.57 -4.26 37.87
CA TRP A 141 3.86 -5.06 36.69
C TRP A 141 3.61 -4.21 35.45
N THR A 142 4.51 -4.29 34.48
CA THR A 142 4.39 -3.59 33.18
C THR A 142 4.63 -4.56 32.05
N HIS A 143 3.86 -4.40 30.99
CA HIS A 143 4.01 -5.13 29.73
C HIS A 143 3.85 -4.15 28.58
N THR A 144 4.80 -4.14 27.66
CA THR A 144 4.71 -3.39 26.41
C THR A 144 4.64 -4.36 25.25
N GLY A 145 3.62 -4.24 24.43
CA GLY A 145 3.38 -5.11 23.30
C GLY A 145 2.24 -4.60 22.44
N THR A 146 1.88 -5.40 21.47
CA THR A 146 0.86 -5.09 20.46
C THR A 146 -0.48 -5.79 20.73
N GLU A 147 -0.54 -6.54 21.82
CA GLU A 147 -1.71 -7.29 22.21
C GLU A 147 -2.87 -6.34 22.56
N THR A 148 -4.07 -6.78 22.25
CA THR A 148 -5.32 -6.08 22.53
C THR A 148 -6.33 -7.01 23.21
N GLY A 149 -7.34 -6.42 23.83
CA GLY A 149 -8.38 -7.17 24.50
C GLY A 149 -8.03 -7.53 25.94
N GLU A 150 -8.73 -8.53 26.49
CA GLU A 150 -8.58 -8.93 27.89
C GLU A 150 -7.42 -9.89 28.11
N PHE A 151 -6.79 -9.78 29.25
CA PHE A 151 -5.81 -10.74 29.72
C PHE A 151 -6.03 -11.07 31.19
N ARG A 152 -5.53 -12.21 31.60
CA ARG A 152 -5.59 -12.66 32.98
C ARG A 152 -4.32 -12.24 33.72
N PHE A 153 -4.43 -11.31 34.68
CA PHE A 153 -3.40 -10.96 35.62
C PHE A 153 -3.55 -11.84 36.86
N ASP A 154 -2.59 -12.65 37.18
CA ASP A 154 -2.64 -13.57 38.31
C ASP A 154 -1.44 -13.45 39.27
N LEU A 155 -1.50 -14.18 40.37
CA LEU A 155 -0.46 -14.12 41.42
C LEU A 155 0.93 -14.55 40.97
N SER A 156 1.09 -15.26 39.86
CA SER A 156 2.42 -15.59 39.31
C SER A 156 3.14 -14.35 38.77
N MET A 157 2.40 -13.30 38.44
CA MET A 157 2.94 -12.01 37.98
C MET A 157 3.32 -11.07 39.14
N VAL A 158 2.91 -11.41 40.35
CA VAL A 158 3.19 -10.64 41.56
C VAL A 158 4.56 -11.05 42.11
N LYS A 159 5.42 -10.07 42.34
CA LYS A 159 6.77 -10.31 42.87
C LYS A 159 6.80 -10.43 44.40
N ASN A 160 7.76 -11.21 44.90
CA ASN A 160 8.05 -11.34 46.34
C ASN A 160 6.90 -11.90 47.21
N LEU A 161 6.09 -12.81 46.65
CA LEU A 161 5.16 -13.57 47.44
C LEU A 161 5.91 -14.59 48.34
N PRO A 162 5.33 -15.00 49.51
CA PRO A 162 5.86 -16.10 50.28
C PRO A 162 5.94 -17.39 49.48
N ALA A 163 6.82 -18.33 49.89
CA ALA A 163 6.94 -19.62 49.20
C ALA A 163 5.66 -20.48 49.29
N SER A 164 4.86 -20.25 50.35
CA SER A 164 3.55 -20.90 50.53
C SER A 164 2.53 -19.87 51.01
N TYR A 165 1.39 -19.85 50.40
CA TYR A 165 0.23 -19.01 50.73
C TYR A 165 -1.06 -19.70 50.31
N GLU A 166 -2.14 -19.28 50.91
CA GLU A 166 -3.53 -19.62 50.48
C GLU A 166 -4.29 -18.34 50.22
N LEU A 167 -5.30 -18.43 49.32
CA LEU A 167 -6.25 -17.34 49.12
C LEU A 167 -7.18 -17.25 50.34
N GLU A 168 -7.51 -16.04 50.77
CA GLU A 168 -8.60 -15.86 51.73
C GLU A 168 -9.92 -16.36 51.20
N GLU A 169 -10.87 -16.70 52.07
CA GLU A 169 -12.17 -17.23 51.68
C GLU A 169 -12.91 -16.22 50.76
N GLY A 170 -13.31 -16.71 49.59
CA GLY A 170 -14.00 -15.89 48.56
C GLY A 170 -13.09 -15.06 47.65
N GLU A 171 -11.74 -15.13 47.84
CA GLU A 171 -10.78 -14.43 47.01
C GLU A 171 -10.45 -15.24 45.76
N GLU A 172 -10.37 -14.55 44.61
CA GLU A 172 -9.86 -15.12 43.35
C GLU A 172 -8.40 -14.74 43.14
N GLY A 173 -7.57 -15.74 42.80
CA GLY A 173 -6.12 -15.53 42.56
C GLY A 173 -5.79 -14.81 41.24
N TYR A 174 -6.75 -14.18 40.58
CA TYR A 174 -6.56 -13.47 39.32
C TYR A 174 -7.53 -12.30 39.17
N ARG A 175 -7.26 -11.44 38.18
CA ARG A 175 -8.15 -10.38 37.70
C ARG A 175 -8.12 -10.39 36.17
N MET A 176 -9.28 -10.16 35.53
CA MET A 176 -9.35 -9.92 34.10
C MET A 176 -9.16 -8.43 33.85
N LEU A 177 -8.18 -8.08 33.04
CA LEU A 177 -7.75 -6.71 32.77
C LEU A 177 -7.62 -6.50 31.24
N GLN A 178 -7.51 -5.25 30.82
CA GLN A 178 -7.35 -4.90 29.40
C GLN A 178 -5.89 -4.53 29.10
N TYR A 179 -5.38 -5.00 27.98
CA TYR A 179 -4.09 -4.52 27.47
C TYR A 179 -4.16 -3.02 27.12
N GLY A 180 -3.10 -2.30 27.44
CA GLY A 180 -2.98 -0.87 27.21
C GLY A 180 -3.47 0.00 28.39
N ASP A 181 -4.14 -0.59 29.38
CA ASP A 181 -4.67 0.15 30.52
C ASP A 181 -3.65 0.29 31.66
N THR A 182 -3.86 1.33 32.47
CA THR A 182 -3.23 1.48 33.79
C THR A 182 -4.26 1.18 34.85
N THR A 183 -4.07 0.08 35.57
CA THR A 183 -5.07 -0.45 36.51
C THR A 183 -4.44 -0.76 37.86
N ALA A 184 -5.23 -0.71 38.94
CA ALA A 184 -4.86 -1.15 40.28
C ALA A 184 -5.68 -2.37 40.69
N VAL A 185 -5.01 -3.38 41.26
CA VAL A 185 -5.67 -4.60 41.74
C VAL A 185 -5.24 -4.93 43.18
N THR A 186 -6.09 -5.64 43.91
CA THR A 186 -5.81 -6.05 45.28
C THR A 186 -6.08 -7.55 45.40
N PHE A 187 -5.22 -8.24 46.19
CA PHE A 187 -5.36 -9.64 46.58
C PHE A 187 -5.24 -9.79 48.10
N TYR A 188 -5.92 -10.78 48.65
CA TYR A 188 -5.90 -11.11 50.08
C TYR A 188 -5.45 -12.56 50.27
N LEU A 189 -4.38 -12.73 51.01
CA LEU A 189 -3.71 -14.03 51.21
C LEU A 189 -3.43 -14.27 52.69
N THR A 190 -3.27 -15.54 53.02
CA THR A 190 -2.76 -16.01 54.31
C THR A 190 -1.51 -16.89 54.10
N THR A 191 -0.57 -16.88 55.03
CA THR A 191 0.55 -17.83 55.00
C THR A 191 0.09 -19.21 55.48
N LYS A 192 0.66 -20.27 54.88
CA LYS A 192 0.49 -21.65 55.36
C LYS A 192 1.39 -21.94 56.52
#